data_b4f2fc2aec2ac385070152b41c336a2c
#
_entry.id   b4f2fc2aec2ac385070152b41c336a2c
#
_cell.length_a   1.000
_cell.length_b   1.000
_cell.length_c   1.000
_cell.angle_alpha   90.00
_cell.angle_beta   90.00
_cell.angle_gamma   90.00
#
_symmetry.space_group_name_H-M   'P 1'
#
loop_
_entity.id
_entity.type
_entity.pdbx_description
1 polymer ?
#
loop_
_entity_poly.entity_id
_entity_poly.type
_entity_poly.pdbx_seq_one_letter_code
_entity_poly.pdbx_strand_id
1 'polypeptide(L)'
;KDEDKFPALTDRHNIIVIADEAHRTQYGFKAKVDGETGQIKYGLAKSLRDALPNATFLAFTGTPISQDDRDTQAVFGEYVSIYDIQQAVDDGATVPIYYESRLAKIDLNLPELPQVDEDVEDILDSETADEREKEKAKSQWSALEAIVGSEPRLKEVAQDLIQHYETRSETQPGKAMIVTMSREIC
;
A
#
# COMPACT_ATOMS: atom_id res chain seq x y z
N LYS A 1 -4.10 -15.29 33.36
CA LYS A 1 -5.28 -14.52 32.99
C LYS A 1 -5.12 -14.23 31.52
N ASP A 2 -5.89 -14.97 30.71
CA ASP A 2 -5.73 -15.08 29.26
C ASP A 2 -6.52 -13.94 28.56
N GLU A 3 -6.11 -12.70 28.79
CA GLU A 3 -6.74 -11.53 28.15
C GLU A 3 -6.17 -11.22 26.76
N ASP A 4 -5.17 -12.01 26.30
CA ASP A 4 -4.43 -11.71 25.07
C ASP A 4 -4.94 -12.42 23.80
N LYS A 5 -6.00 -13.19 23.90
CA LYS A 5 -6.59 -13.89 22.76
C LYS A 5 -8.03 -13.47 22.52
N PHE A 6 -8.32 -13.15 21.27
CA PHE A 6 -9.69 -12.93 20.86
C PHE A 6 -10.50 -14.24 21.04
N PRO A 7 -11.74 -14.20 21.59
CA PRO A 7 -12.53 -15.40 21.83
C PRO A 7 -12.85 -16.13 20.52
N ALA A 8 -12.70 -17.45 20.52
CA ALA A 8 -13.04 -18.27 19.36
C ALA A 8 -14.55 -18.17 19.06
N LEU A 9 -14.87 -17.83 17.82
CA LEU A 9 -16.25 -17.81 17.32
C LEU A 9 -16.78 -19.22 17.06
N THR A 10 -15.88 -20.10 16.61
CA THR A 10 -16.20 -21.48 16.31
C THR A 10 -14.92 -22.32 16.21
N ASP A 11 -15.03 -23.59 16.50
CA ASP A 11 -13.98 -24.61 16.38
C ASP A 11 -14.10 -25.46 15.10
N ARG A 12 -14.96 -25.07 14.17
CA ARG A 12 -15.16 -25.78 12.90
C ARG A 12 -13.91 -25.81 12.05
N HIS A 13 -13.64 -26.94 11.39
CA HIS A 13 -12.51 -27.19 10.49
C HIS A 13 -12.83 -26.96 9.00
N ASN A 14 -14.11 -26.81 8.67
CA ASN A 14 -14.57 -26.64 7.29
C ASN A 14 -14.85 -25.17 6.92
N ILE A 15 -14.02 -24.27 7.43
CA ILE A 15 -14.07 -22.83 7.12
C ILE A 15 -12.86 -22.48 6.28
N ILE A 16 -13.08 -21.76 5.18
CA ILE A 16 -12.04 -21.20 4.34
C ILE A 16 -12.20 -19.68 4.39
N VAL A 17 -11.15 -18.99 4.80
CA VAL A 17 -11.06 -17.53 4.81
C VAL A 17 -10.23 -17.11 3.60
N ILE A 18 -10.82 -16.35 2.71
CA ILE A 18 -10.17 -15.81 1.53
C ILE A 18 -9.88 -14.33 1.80
N ALA A 19 -8.61 -13.96 1.79
CA ALA A 19 -8.15 -12.58 1.94
C ALA A 19 -7.66 -12.05 0.59
N ASP A 20 -8.38 -11.10 0.03
CA ASP A 20 -7.94 -10.33 -1.13
C ASP A 20 -7.12 -9.13 -0.68
N GLU A 21 -6.16 -8.69 -1.51
CA GLU A 21 -5.18 -7.66 -1.18
C GLU A 21 -4.54 -7.88 0.21
N ALA A 22 -4.14 -9.14 0.45
CA ALA A 22 -3.72 -9.59 1.77
C ALA A 22 -2.53 -8.80 2.36
N HIS A 23 -1.73 -8.16 1.51
CA HIS A 23 -0.63 -7.28 1.90
C HIS A 23 -1.10 -6.04 2.70
N ARG A 24 -2.38 -5.67 2.65
CA ARG A 24 -2.91 -4.51 3.38
C ARG A 24 -3.43 -4.85 4.78
N THR A 25 -4.01 -6.02 4.96
CA THR A 25 -4.86 -6.30 6.12
C THR A 25 -4.41 -7.46 6.99
N GLN A 26 -3.51 -8.32 6.50
CA GLN A 26 -3.20 -9.59 7.16
C GLN A 26 -1.89 -9.57 7.95
N TYR A 27 -1.61 -8.46 8.65
CA TYR A 27 -0.42 -8.24 9.47
C TYR A 27 -0.79 -7.89 10.93
N GLY A 28 0.23 -7.62 11.74
CA GLY A 28 0.03 -7.22 13.14
C GLY A 28 -0.06 -8.40 14.10
N PHE A 29 0.70 -9.47 13.84
CA PHE A 29 0.80 -10.61 14.75
C PHE A 29 1.72 -10.34 15.95
N LYS A 30 2.63 -9.36 15.83
CA LYS A 30 3.49 -8.95 16.95
C LYS A 30 2.70 -8.08 17.94
N ALA A 31 2.89 -8.35 19.22
CA ALA A 31 2.33 -7.55 20.29
C ALA A 31 2.93 -6.13 20.27
N LYS A 32 2.11 -5.12 20.27
CA LYS A 32 2.52 -3.74 20.51
C LYS A 32 1.99 -3.28 21.86
N VAL A 33 2.82 -2.59 22.63
CA VAL A 33 2.42 -1.99 23.91
C VAL A 33 1.97 -0.56 23.63
N ASP A 34 0.74 -0.26 23.98
CA ASP A 34 0.20 1.09 23.92
C ASP A 34 0.97 1.98 24.90
N GLY A 35 1.60 3.04 24.39
CA GLY A 35 2.50 3.91 25.16
C GLY A 35 1.78 4.72 26.25
N GLU A 36 0.47 4.91 26.15
CA GLU A 36 -0.33 5.68 27.12
C GLU A 36 -1.00 4.78 28.16
N THR A 37 -1.54 3.64 27.72
CA THR A 37 -2.31 2.75 28.60
C THR A 37 -1.52 1.56 29.10
N GLY A 38 -0.34 1.27 28.52
CA GLY A 38 0.48 0.08 28.83
C GLY A 38 -0.20 -1.24 28.39
N GLN A 39 -1.31 -1.19 27.66
CA GLN A 39 -2.02 -2.37 27.20
C GLN A 39 -1.35 -2.97 25.98
N ILE A 40 -1.40 -4.31 25.88
CA ILE A 40 -0.92 -5.04 24.71
C ILE A 40 -2.03 -5.03 23.67
N LYS A 41 -1.71 -4.51 22.46
CA LYS A 41 -2.62 -4.51 21.30
C LYS A 41 -2.05 -5.42 20.21
N TYR A 42 -2.95 -6.10 19.52
CA TYR A 42 -2.65 -6.90 18.34
C TYR A 42 -3.44 -6.37 17.15
N GLY A 43 -2.95 -6.62 15.94
CA GLY A 43 -3.71 -6.26 14.74
C GLY A 43 -4.90 -7.17 14.50
N LEU A 44 -5.80 -6.71 13.63
CA LEU A 44 -7.05 -7.39 13.28
C LEU A 44 -6.82 -8.82 12.74
N ALA A 45 -5.73 -9.03 12.00
CA ALA A 45 -5.38 -10.33 11.45
C ALA A 45 -5.16 -11.40 12.54
N LYS A 46 -4.51 -11.04 13.65
CA LYS A 46 -4.34 -11.95 14.79
C LYS A 46 -5.68 -12.26 15.43
N SER A 47 -6.50 -11.24 15.66
CA SER A 47 -7.85 -11.42 16.24
C SER A 47 -8.71 -12.36 15.39
N LEU A 48 -8.64 -12.24 14.06
CA LEU A 48 -9.35 -13.12 13.14
C LEU A 48 -8.84 -14.57 13.21
N ARG A 49 -7.51 -14.77 13.32
CA ARG A 49 -6.91 -16.10 13.50
C ARG A 49 -7.30 -16.73 14.84
N ASP A 50 -7.33 -15.95 15.91
CA ASP A 50 -7.78 -16.42 17.22
C ASP A 50 -9.27 -16.76 17.23
N ALA A 51 -10.09 -15.99 16.49
CA ALA A 51 -11.52 -16.23 16.35
C ALA A 51 -11.87 -17.51 15.56
N LEU A 52 -11.00 -17.87 14.60
CA LEU A 52 -11.19 -19.00 13.69
C LEU A 52 -9.94 -19.91 13.69
N PRO A 53 -9.62 -20.57 14.82
CA PRO A 53 -8.34 -21.25 15.02
C PRO A 53 -8.12 -22.45 14.09
N ASN A 54 -9.19 -23.04 13.57
CA ASN A 54 -9.15 -24.23 12.72
C ASN A 54 -9.49 -23.92 11.24
N ALA A 55 -9.65 -22.65 10.88
CA ALA A 55 -9.94 -22.28 9.50
C ALA A 55 -8.69 -22.37 8.61
N THR A 56 -8.90 -22.66 7.35
CA THR A 56 -7.86 -22.53 6.30
C THR A 56 -7.87 -21.11 5.78
N PHE A 57 -6.70 -20.49 5.73
CA PHE A 57 -6.54 -19.13 5.22
C PHE A 57 -5.86 -19.15 3.86
N LEU A 58 -6.45 -18.48 2.89
CA LEU A 58 -5.93 -18.32 1.53
C LEU A 58 -5.82 -16.84 1.22
N ALA A 59 -4.65 -16.42 0.76
CA ALA A 59 -4.35 -15.04 0.41
C ALA A 59 -4.20 -14.85 -1.10
N PHE A 60 -4.74 -13.76 -1.60
CA PHE A 60 -4.48 -13.25 -2.94
C PHE A 60 -3.83 -11.87 -2.82
N THR A 61 -2.76 -11.63 -3.54
CA THR A 61 -2.08 -10.33 -3.58
C THR A 61 -1.24 -10.20 -4.83
N GLY A 62 -1.28 -9.04 -5.48
CA GLY A 62 -0.39 -8.67 -6.57
C GLY A 62 0.96 -8.13 -6.10
N THR A 63 1.08 -7.76 -4.81
CA THR A 63 2.27 -7.14 -4.21
C THR A 63 2.62 -7.81 -2.89
N PRO A 64 3.15 -9.05 -2.91
CA PRO A 64 3.57 -9.70 -1.67
C PRO A 64 4.71 -8.92 -1.02
N ILE A 65 4.65 -8.80 0.30
CA ILE A 65 5.66 -8.09 1.10
C ILE A 65 6.54 -9.11 1.82
N SER A 66 7.83 -8.81 1.92
CA SER A 66 8.81 -9.55 2.70
C SER A 66 9.61 -8.57 3.56
N GLN A 67 9.00 -8.07 4.63
CA GLN A 67 9.61 -7.18 5.62
C GLN A 67 9.37 -7.73 7.02
N ASP A 68 10.19 -7.34 8.00
CA ASP A 68 10.31 -7.87 9.37
C ASP A 68 9.03 -8.35 10.07
N ASP A 69 7.95 -7.57 10.07
CA ASP A 69 6.66 -7.91 10.69
C ASP A 69 5.51 -8.03 9.69
N ARG A 70 5.81 -7.84 8.40
CA ARG A 70 4.87 -7.89 7.28
C ARG A 70 5.39 -8.85 6.21
N ASP A 71 5.50 -10.13 6.56
CA ASP A 71 5.92 -11.15 5.61
C ASP A 71 4.73 -12.02 5.21
N THR A 72 4.36 -11.93 3.93
CA THR A 72 3.22 -12.67 3.39
C THR A 72 3.42 -14.19 3.49
N GLN A 73 4.64 -14.68 3.25
CA GLN A 73 4.95 -16.10 3.36
C GLN A 73 4.97 -16.57 4.80
N ALA A 74 5.46 -15.76 5.73
CA ALA A 74 5.43 -16.09 7.15
C ALA A 74 3.99 -16.23 7.69
N VAL A 75 3.04 -15.48 7.11
CA VAL A 75 1.63 -15.48 7.54
C VAL A 75 0.81 -16.59 6.86
N PHE A 76 1.03 -16.84 5.57
CA PHE A 76 0.20 -17.75 4.76
C PHE A 76 0.92 -19.03 4.31
N GLY A 77 2.24 -19.10 4.48
CA GLY A 77 3.05 -20.21 3.96
C GLY A 77 3.55 -19.97 2.54
N GLU A 78 4.04 -21.04 1.91
CA GLU A 78 4.57 -21.01 0.55
C GLU A 78 3.51 -20.64 -0.49
N TYR A 79 3.96 -20.02 -1.59
CA TYR A 79 3.07 -19.71 -2.70
C TYR A 79 2.50 -20.97 -3.35
N VAL A 80 1.18 -21.03 -3.45
CA VAL A 80 0.47 -22.10 -4.17
C VAL A 80 0.58 -21.89 -5.68
N SER A 81 0.52 -20.65 -6.13
CA SER A 81 0.66 -20.27 -7.54
C SER A 81 1.17 -18.83 -7.64
N ILE A 82 1.98 -18.57 -8.64
CA ILE A 82 2.43 -17.24 -9.03
C ILE A 82 1.98 -17.00 -10.45
N TYR A 83 1.29 -15.90 -10.69
CA TYR A 83 0.89 -15.42 -12.01
C TYR A 83 1.37 -13.99 -12.15
N ASP A 84 2.57 -13.81 -12.67
CA ASP A 84 3.21 -12.50 -12.76
C ASP A 84 2.81 -11.72 -14.02
N ILE A 85 3.28 -10.47 -14.11
CA ILE A 85 2.98 -9.57 -15.22
C ILE A 85 3.52 -10.16 -16.54
N GLN A 86 4.69 -10.80 -16.52
CA GLN A 86 5.28 -11.38 -17.73
C GLN A 86 4.40 -12.52 -18.26
N GLN A 87 3.98 -13.41 -17.39
CA GLN A 87 3.11 -14.52 -17.76
C GLN A 87 1.75 -14.00 -18.27
N ALA A 88 1.21 -12.95 -17.66
CA ALA A 88 -0.04 -12.34 -18.10
C ALA A 88 0.07 -11.71 -19.51
N VAL A 89 1.24 -11.17 -19.87
CA VAL A 89 1.53 -10.68 -21.22
C VAL A 89 1.68 -11.83 -22.21
N ASP A 90 2.42 -12.87 -21.85
CA ASP A 90 2.65 -14.04 -22.69
C ASP A 90 1.35 -14.79 -23.00
N ASP A 91 0.45 -14.86 -22.03
CA ASP A 91 -0.89 -15.45 -22.17
C ASP A 91 -1.89 -14.54 -22.92
N GLY A 92 -1.49 -13.31 -23.24
CA GLY A 92 -2.37 -12.31 -23.88
C GLY A 92 -3.50 -11.80 -22.97
N ALA A 93 -3.41 -12.02 -21.66
CA ALA A 93 -4.36 -11.52 -20.68
C ALA A 93 -4.19 -10.01 -20.41
N THR A 94 -3.00 -9.48 -20.63
CA THR A 94 -2.68 -8.05 -20.57
C THR A 94 -1.73 -7.65 -21.68
N VAL A 95 -1.41 -6.37 -21.77
CA VAL A 95 -0.49 -5.80 -22.74
C VAL A 95 0.83 -5.42 -22.08
N PRO A 96 1.95 -5.37 -22.85
CA PRO A 96 3.22 -4.88 -22.32
C PRO A 96 3.11 -3.48 -21.77
N ILE A 97 3.76 -3.22 -20.63
CA ILE A 97 3.85 -1.91 -20.01
C ILE A 97 5.18 -1.28 -20.41
N TYR A 98 5.11 -0.11 -21.01
CA TYR A 98 6.29 0.71 -21.30
C TYR A 98 6.37 1.84 -20.28
N TYR A 99 7.42 1.82 -19.47
CA TYR A 99 7.63 2.80 -18.44
C TYR A 99 8.54 3.92 -18.93
N GLU A 100 8.07 5.16 -18.84
CA GLU A 100 8.84 6.37 -19.12
C GLU A 100 8.86 7.26 -17.89
N SER A 101 10.03 7.42 -17.28
CA SER A 101 10.22 8.33 -16.15
C SER A 101 10.52 9.73 -16.65
N ARG A 102 9.70 10.70 -16.28
CA ARG A 102 9.88 12.11 -16.61
C ARG A 102 10.00 12.92 -15.33
N LEU A 103 11.05 13.74 -15.24
CA LEU A 103 11.27 14.64 -14.12
C LEU A 103 10.79 16.04 -14.49
N ALA A 104 9.85 16.58 -13.73
CA ALA A 104 9.55 17.99 -13.78
C ALA A 104 10.74 18.77 -13.21
N LYS A 105 11.46 19.49 -14.05
CA LYS A 105 12.57 20.36 -13.62
C LYS A 105 11.97 21.58 -12.96
N ILE A 106 12.01 21.62 -11.64
CA ILE A 106 11.63 22.79 -10.87
C ILE A 106 12.91 23.30 -10.21
N ASP A 107 13.30 24.51 -10.54
CA ASP A 107 14.35 25.26 -9.83
C ASP A 107 13.82 25.72 -8.46
N LEU A 108 13.42 24.77 -7.62
CA LEU A 108 13.14 25.05 -6.23
C LEU A 108 14.42 24.75 -5.46
N ASN A 109 15.03 25.78 -4.87
CA ASN A 109 16.00 25.66 -3.79
C ASN A 109 15.27 25.10 -2.56
N LEU A 110 14.84 23.84 -2.64
CA LEU A 110 14.19 23.17 -1.56
C LEU A 110 15.23 22.50 -0.67
N PRO A 111 15.13 22.68 0.67
CA PRO A 111 15.82 21.79 1.58
C PRO A 111 15.40 20.35 1.23
N GLU A 112 16.30 19.39 1.43
CA GLU A 112 16.14 17.99 1.10
C GLU A 112 14.68 17.53 1.32
N LEU A 113 14.03 17.18 0.22
CA LEU A 113 12.68 16.63 0.26
C LEU A 113 12.74 15.38 1.14
N PRO A 114 11.90 15.28 2.17
CA PRO A 114 11.77 14.01 2.87
C PRO A 114 11.41 12.95 1.83
N GLN A 115 12.18 11.88 1.77
CA GLN A 115 11.78 10.70 1.02
C GLN A 115 10.46 10.25 1.64
N VAL A 116 9.40 10.40 0.88
CA VAL A 116 8.11 9.82 1.25
C VAL A 116 8.18 8.40 0.73
N ASP A 117 8.69 7.56 1.59
CA ASP A 117 8.73 6.13 1.36
C ASP A 117 7.29 5.58 1.45
N GLU A 118 7.07 4.45 0.80
CA GLU A 118 5.87 3.60 0.96
C GLU A 118 5.54 3.40 2.45
N ASP A 119 6.53 3.49 3.33
CA ASP A 119 6.42 3.44 4.78
C ASP A 119 5.45 4.48 5.39
N VAL A 120 5.27 5.66 4.77
CA VAL A 120 4.36 6.70 5.29
C VAL A 120 2.91 6.31 5.03
N GLU A 121 2.61 5.81 3.85
CA GLU A 121 1.27 5.33 3.49
C GLU A 121 0.87 4.14 4.37
N ASP A 122 1.82 3.23 4.56
CA ASP A 122 1.68 2.07 5.42
C ASP A 122 1.48 2.42 6.91
N ILE A 123 2.15 3.47 7.42
CA ILE A 123 1.95 3.96 8.78
C ILE A 123 0.56 4.60 8.94
N LEU A 124 0.09 5.36 7.94
CA LEU A 124 -1.22 5.99 7.97
C LEU A 124 -2.37 4.97 7.94
N ASP A 125 -2.20 3.89 7.19
CA ASP A 125 -3.19 2.81 7.08
C ASP A 125 -3.06 1.76 8.21
N SER A 126 -1.99 1.83 9.01
CA SER A 126 -1.77 0.88 10.10
C SER A 126 -2.70 1.14 11.27
N GLU A 127 -3.54 0.17 11.60
CA GLU A 127 -4.37 0.17 12.82
C GLU A 127 -3.54 0.10 14.11
N THR A 128 -2.26 -0.29 14.02
CA THR A 128 -1.36 -0.52 15.15
C THR A 128 -0.30 0.56 15.33
N ALA A 129 -0.23 1.57 14.45
CA ALA A 129 0.71 2.68 14.59
C ALA A 129 0.32 3.59 15.76
N ASP A 130 1.32 4.05 16.52
CA ASP A 130 1.15 5.02 17.60
C ASP A 130 0.66 6.37 17.04
N GLU A 131 -0.15 7.10 17.81
CA GLU A 131 -0.68 8.43 17.43
C GLU A 131 0.44 9.40 17.02
N ARG A 132 1.61 9.33 17.68
CA ARG A 132 2.77 10.15 17.33
C ARG A 132 3.39 9.79 15.98
N GLU A 133 3.43 8.51 15.65
CA GLU A 133 3.90 8.03 14.35
C GLU A 133 2.96 8.48 13.25
N LYS A 134 1.65 8.38 13.47
CA LYS A 134 0.61 8.86 12.56
C LYS A 134 0.65 10.38 12.37
N GLU A 135 0.85 11.15 13.44
CA GLU A 135 0.99 12.61 13.35
C GLU A 135 2.24 13.02 12.56
N LYS A 136 3.35 12.32 12.78
CA LYS A 136 4.59 12.58 12.03
C LYS A 136 4.43 12.23 10.55
N ALA A 137 3.84 11.08 10.24
CA ALA A 137 3.55 10.67 8.87
C ALA A 137 2.60 11.66 8.17
N LYS A 138 1.52 12.10 8.82
CA LYS A 138 0.62 13.13 8.31
C LYS A 138 1.33 14.45 8.04
N SER A 139 2.22 14.87 8.94
CA SER A 139 2.97 16.12 8.76
C SER A 139 3.93 16.03 7.56
N GLN A 140 4.62 14.91 7.38
CA GLN A 140 5.49 14.68 6.24
C GLN A 140 4.72 14.64 4.91
N TRP A 141 3.58 13.93 4.91
CA TRP A 141 2.69 13.85 3.76
C TRP A 141 2.15 15.22 3.36
N SER A 142 1.66 16.00 4.33
CA SER A 142 1.14 17.36 4.08
C SER A 142 2.21 18.31 3.55
N ALA A 143 3.44 18.20 4.03
CA ALA A 143 4.55 19.00 3.52
C ALA A 143 4.88 18.63 2.06
N LEU A 144 4.93 17.34 1.75
CA LEU A 144 5.14 16.86 0.39
C LEU A 144 4.00 17.29 -0.54
N GLU A 145 2.76 17.10 -0.11
CA GLU A 145 1.56 17.49 -0.86
C GLU A 145 1.57 18.99 -1.21
N ALA A 146 1.93 19.84 -0.24
CA ALA A 146 2.06 21.28 -0.48
C ALA A 146 3.13 21.62 -1.53
N ILE A 147 4.23 20.90 -1.54
CA ILE A 147 5.32 21.10 -2.51
C ILE A 147 4.90 20.56 -3.88
N VAL A 148 4.39 19.36 -3.95
CA VAL A 148 3.95 18.71 -5.19
C VAL A 148 2.76 19.46 -5.79
N GLY A 149 1.84 19.92 -4.96
CA GLY A 149 0.63 20.64 -5.33
C GLY A 149 0.79 22.13 -5.57
N SER A 150 2.02 22.67 -5.56
CA SER A 150 2.22 24.11 -5.81
C SER A 150 1.77 24.49 -7.23
N GLU A 151 1.01 25.58 -7.36
CA GLU A 151 0.42 26.02 -8.64
C GLU A 151 1.43 26.14 -9.79
N PRO A 152 2.64 26.74 -9.61
CA PRO A 152 3.62 26.81 -10.68
C PRO A 152 4.04 25.43 -11.19
N ARG A 153 4.25 24.49 -10.27
CA ARG A 153 4.63 23.11 -10.61
C ARG A 153 3.53 22.37 -11.34
N LEU A 154 2.32 22.42 -10.82
CA LEU A 154 1.18 21.75 -11.45
C LEU A 154 0.96 22.26 -12.87
N LYS A 155 1.15 23.56 -13.09
CA LYS A 155 1.02 24.15 -14.41
C LYS A 155 2.08 23.63 -15.39
N GLU A 156 3.33 23.53 -14.97
CA GLU A 156 4.42 22.98 -15.80
C GLU A 156 4.20 21.49 -16.08
N VAL A 157 3.86 20.72 -15.07
CA VAL A 157 3.56 19.27 -15.22
C VAL A 157 2.38 19.07 -16.16
N ALA A 158 1.30 19.85 -16.02
CA ALA A 158 0.13 19.76 -16.88
C ALA A 158 0.47 20.11 -18.34
N GLN A 159 1.27 21.13 -18.57
CA GLN A 159 1.72 21.50 -19.92
C GLN A 159 2.59 20.39 -20.55
N ASP A 160 3.52 19.82 -19.80
CA ASP A 160 4.37 18.72 -20.27
C ASP A 160 3.53 17.48 -20.61
N LEU A 161 2.57 17.12 -19.74
CA LEU A 161 1.66 15.99 -19.97
C LEU A 161 0.81 16.19 -21.24
N ILE A 162 0.25 17.37 -21.45
CA ILE A 162 -0.55 17.68 -22.64
C ILE A 162 0.32 17.55 -23.89
N GLN A 163 1.48 18.20 -23.91
CA GLN A 163 2.38 18.15 -25.04
C GLN A 163 2.84 16.72 -25.35
N HIS A 164 3.17 15.93 -24.33
CA HIS A 164 3.54 14.54 -24.48
C HIS A 164 2.38 13.72 -25.06
N TYR A 165 1.18 13.90 -24.55
CA TYR A 165 -0.01 13.20 -25.03
C TYR A 165 -0.33 13.54 -26.48
N GLU A 166 -0.28 14.81 -26.86
CA GLU A 166 -0.51 15.25 -28.24
C GLU A 166 0.50 14.61 -29.21
N THR A 167 1.79 14.71 -28.90
CA THR A 167 2.85 14.11 -29.70
C THR A 167 2.67 12.59 -29.87
N ARG A 168 2.33 11.91 -28.78
CA ARG A 168 2.10 10.46 -28.80
C ARG A 168 0.85 10.11 -29.63
N SER A 169 -0.20 10.89 -29.52
CA SER A 169 -1.48 10.65 -30.19
C SER A 169 -1.40 10.78 -31.71
N GLU A 170 -0.41 11.51 -32.24
CA GLU A 170 -0.15 11.59 -33.69
C GLU A 170 0.22 10.23 -34.29
N THR A 171 0.93 9.41 -33.52
CA THR A 171 1.43 8.09 -33.95
C THR A 171 0.59 6.94 -33.42
N GLN A 172 0.05 7.08 -32.23
CA GLN A 172 -0.70 6.03 -31.55
C GLN A 172 -1.92 6.63 -30.82
N PRO A 173 -3.07 6.71 -31.49
CA PRO A 173 -4.26 7.25 -30.85
C PRO A 173 -4.72 6.38 -29.70
N GLY A 174 -5.09 6.99 -28.58
CA GLY A 174 -5.52 6.29 -27.39
C GLY A 174 -6.09 7.23 -26.34
N LYS A 175 -6.59 6.66 -25.23
CA LYS A 175 -7.03 7.42 -24.07
C LYS A 175 -5.88 7.56 -23.09
N ALA A 176 -5.85 8.66 -22.34
CA ALA A 176 -4.96 8.86 -21.21
C ALA A 176 -5.75 8.88 -19.90
N MET A 177 -5.13 8.45 -18.83
CA MET A 177 -5.64 8.58 -17.47
C MET A 177 -4.55 9.27 -16.64
N ILE A 178 -4.92 10.36 -15.98
CA ILE A 178 -4.04 11.08 -15.06
C ILE A 178 -4.37 10.62 -13.66
N VAL A 179 -3.35 10.19 -12.93
CA VAL A 179 -3.45 9.79 -11.53
C VAL A 179 -2.56 10.72 -10.72
N THR A 180 -3.13 11.35 -9.71
CA THR A 180 -2.44 12.28 -8.82
C THR A 180 -2.30 11.69 -7.42
N MET A 181 -1.38 12.21 -6.60
CA MET A 181 -1.19 11.71 -5.24
C MET A 181 -2.35 12.08 -4.31
N SER A 182 -3.14 13.10 -4.62
CA SER A 182 -4.34 13.44 -3.83
C SER A 182 -5.44 14.04 -4.72
N ARG A 183 -6.66 14.12 -4.16
CA ARG A 183 -7.80 14.75 -4.84
C ARG A 183 -7.65 16.25 -5.00
N GLU A 184 -6.90 16.89 -4.10
CA GLU A 184 -6.69 18.34 -4.10
C GLU A 184 -5.74 18.76 -5.23
N ILE A 185 -4.86 17.85 -5.65
CA ILE A 185 -3.93 18.05 -6.77
C ILE A 185 -4.61 17.75 -8.12
N CYS A 186 -5.69 17.00 -8.14
CA CYS A 186 -6.43 16.67 -9.35
C CYS A 186 -7.27 17.83 -9.83
#